data_6ba531a736523a423dfe1f8028b328ad
#
_entry.id   6ba531a736523a423dfe1f8028b328ad
#
_cell.length_a   1.000
_cell.length_b   1.000
_cell.length_c   1.000
_cell.angle_alpha   90.00
_cell.angle_beta   90.00
_cell.angle_gamma   90.00
#
_symmetry.space_group_name_H-M   'P 1'
#
loop_
_entity.id
_entity.type
_entity.pdbx_description
1 polymer ?
#
loop_
_entity_poly.entity_id
_entity_poly.type
_entity_poly.pdbx_seq_one_letter_code
_entity_poly.pdbx_strand_id
1 'polypeptide(L)' 'MSQIDLKIGPKIKSFRRQLGLQANKLAEDLNISPSYLNLIESGKRKIDGDLLLNLCERLNIQLLSLIHI' A
#
# COMPACT_ATOMS: atom_id res chain seq x y z
N MET A 1 11.54 9.88 17.24
CA MET A 1 11.61 8.55 16.59
C MET A 1 10.52 8.40 15.56
N SER A 2 10.89 8.20 14.38
CA SER A 2 9.91 8.10 13.30
C SER A 2 9.25 6.75 13.27
N GLN A 3 8.01 6.73 12.83
CA GLN A 3 7.22 5.54 12.66
C GLN A 3 6.93 5.38 11.18
N ILE A 4 7.61 4.48 10.53
CA ILE A 4 7.40 4.34 9.10
C ILE A 4 6.08 3.68 8.77
N ASP A 5 5.45 3.03 9.72
CA ASP A 5 4.16 2.40 9.47
C ASP A 5 2.99 3.35 9.64
N LEU A 6 3.25 4.58 10.08
CA LEU A 6 2.18 5.54 10.32
C LEU A 6 1.58 6.00 9.01
N LYS A 7 0.30 5.72 8.85
CA LYS A 7 -0.49 6.23 7.74
C LYS A 7 -0.01 5.76 6.37
N ILE A 8 0.77 4.69 6.33
CA ILE A 8 1.14 4.11 5.06
C ILE A 8 -0.08 3.55 4.35
N GLY A 9 -0.95 2.89 5.10
CA GLY A 9 -2.14 2.31 4.52
C GLY A 9 -3.00 3.32 3.78
N PRO A 10 -3.41 4.39 4.44
CA PRO A 10 -4.17 5.43 3.75
C PRO A 10 -3.44 6.05 2.57
N LYS A 11 -2.12 6.19 2.65
CA LYS A 11 -1.36 6.71 1.52
C LYS A 11 -1.39 5.75 0.34
N ILE A 12 -1.29 4.46 0.61
CA ILE A 12 -1.41 3.45 -0.44
C ILE A 12 -2.76 3.57 -1.13
N LYS A 13 -3.81 3.68 -0.34
CA LYS A 13 -5.15 3.83 -0.89
C LYS A 13 -5.26 5.07 -1.76
N SER A 14 -4.68 6.17 -1.31
CA SER A 14 -4.72 7.42 -2.04
C SER A 14 -4.01 7.28 -3.38
N PHE A 15 -2.81 6.72 -3.39
CA PHE A 15 -2.07 6.52 -4.64
C PHE A 15 -2.83 5.59 -5.57
N ARG A 16 -3.39 4.52 -5.03
CA ARG A 16 -4.16 3.59 -5.84
C ARG A 16 -5.33 4.28 -6.52
N ARG A 17 -6.04 5.10 -5.77
CA ARG A 17 -7.19 5.81 -6.30
C ARG A 17 -6.80 6.83 -7.35
N GLN A 18 -5.68 7.52 -7.13
CA GLN A 18 -5.19 8.48 -8.09
C GLN A 18 -4.87 7.82 -9.43
N LEU A 19 -4.43 6.58 -9.38
CA LEU A 19 -4.11 5.82 -10.58
C LEU A 19 -5.33 5.13 -11.19
N GLY A 20 -6.48 5.24 -10.54
CA GLY A 20 -7.69 4.63 -11.04
C GLY A 20 -7.71 3.11 -10.91
N LEU A 21 -6.92 2.56 -10.00
CA LEU A 21 -6.84 1.12 -9.84
C LEU A 21 -7.88 0.63 -8.85
N GLN A 22 -8.52 -0.48 -9.20
CA GLN A 22 -9.45 -1.13 -8.29
C GLN A 22 -8.69 -1.96 -7.27
N ALA A 23 -9.22 -1.99 -6.04
CA ALA A 23 -8.56 -2.73 -4.97
C ALA A 23 -8.44 -4.22 -5.30
N ASN A 24 -9.49 -4.79 -5.88
CA ASN A 24 -9.44 -6.22 -6.26
C ASN A 24 -8.33 -6.51 -7.23
N LYS A 25 -8.16 -5.63 -8.21
CA LYS A 25 -7.13 -5.81 -9.23
C LYS A 25 -5.75 -5.70 -8.63
N LEU A 26 -5.54 -4.70 -7.78
CA LEU A 26 -4.24 -4.53 -7.14
C LEU A 26 -3.92 -5.72 -6.24
N ALA A 27 -4.90 -6.19 -5.48
CA ALA A 27 -4.69 -7.34 -4.62
C ALA A 27 -4.28 -8.56 -5.44
N GLU A 28 -4.94 -8.75 -6.57
CA GLU A 28 -4.60 -9.86 -7.45
C GLU A 28 -3.16 -9.75 -7.94
N ASP A 29 -2.78 -8.54 -8.36
CA ASP A 29 -1.41 -8.31 -8.83
C ASP A 29 -0.37 -8.55 -7.75
N LEU A 30 -0.74 -8.28 -6.50
CA LEU A 30 0.16 -8.48 -5.37
C LEU A 30 0.07 -9.89 -4.80
N ASN A 31 -0.81 -10.70 -5.35
CA ASN A 31 -1.02 -12.07 -4.90
C ASN A 31 -1.49 -12.15 -3.45
N ILE A 32 -2.37 -11.24 -3.09
CA ILE A 32 -3.00 -11.22 -1.77
C ILE A 32 -4.51 -11.11 -1.96
N SER A 33 -5.24 -11.40 -0.89
CA SER A 33 -6.70 -11.29 -0.96
C SER A 33 -7.12 -9.83 -0.91
N PRO A 34 -8.26 -9.49 -1.53
CA PRO A 34 -8.78 -8.13 -1.41
C PRO A 34 -9.07 -7.73 0.04
N SER A 35 -9.48 -8.69 0.87
CA SER A 35 -9.74 -8.41 2.27
C SER A 35 -8.46 -8.00 3.00
N TYR A 36 -7.35 -8.68 2.69
CA TYR A 36 -6.08 -8.36 3.29
C TYR A 36 -5.62 -6.96 2.87
N LEU A 37 -5.76 -6.65 1.59
CA LEU A 37 -5.42 -5.32 1.11
C LEU A 37 -6.27 -4.26 1.79
N ASN A 38 -7.55 -4.52 1.96
CA ASN A 38 -8.44 -3.59 2.63
C ASN A 38 -7.98 -3.32 4.06
N LEU A 39 -7.57 -4.35 4.77
CA LEU A 39 -7.06 -4.19 6.13
C LEU A 39 -5.80 -3.34 6.15
N ILE A 40 -4.92 -3.54 5.18
CA ILE A 40 -3.70 -2.75 5.09
C ILE A 40 -4.04 -1.29 4.79
N GLU A 41 -4.93 -1.06 3.85
CA GLU A 41 -5.27 0.32 3.45
C GLU A 41 -5.98 1.07 4.56
N SER A 42 -6.73 0.36 5.39
CA SER A 42 -7.43 1.00 6.51
C SER A 42 -6.54 1.17 7.74
N GLY A 43 -5.31 0.67 7.68
CA GLY A 43 -4.39 0.79 8.80
C GLY A 43 -4.57 -0.23 9.88
N LYS A 44 -5.42 -1.24 9.65
CA LYS A 44 -5.67 -2.29 10.65
C LYS A 44 -4.66 -3.41 10.62
N ARG A 45 -3.88 -3.51 9.55
CA ARG A 45 -2.79 -4.46 9.43
C ARG A 45 -1.57 -3.75 8.93
N LYS A 46 -0.43 -4.12 9.47
CA LYS A 46 0.83 -3.58 8.98
C LYS A 46 1.24 -4.32 7.72
N ILE A 47 1.90 -3.59 6.84
CA ILE A 47 2.43 -4.17 5.62
C ILE A 47 3.89 -4.54 5.86
N ASP A 48 4.30 -5.74 5.43
CA ASP A 48 5.70 -6.10 5.58
C ASP A 48 6.53 -5.49 4.47
N GLY A 49 7.86 -5.54 4.64
CA GLY A 49 8.76 -4.87 3.72
C GLY A 49 8.70 -5.40 2.30
N ASP A 50 8.62 -6.71 2.15
CA ASP A 50 8.57 -7.30 0.81
C ASP A 50 7.32 -6.88 0.06
N LEU A 51 6.19 -6.91 0.75
CA LEU A 51 4.94 -6.51 0.13
C LEU A 51 4.95 -5.02 -0.19
N LEU A 52 5.53 -4.22 0.69
CA LEU A 52 5.62 -2.79 0.46
C LEU A 52 6.44 -2.48 -0.79
N LEU A 53 7.58 -3.14 -0.95
CA LEU A 53 8.41 -2.93 -2.13
C LEU A 53 7.68 -3.37 -3.39
N ASN A 54 7.02 -4.50 -3.32
CA ASN A 54 6.25 -5.01 -4.45
C ASN A 54 5.15 -4.02 -4.85
N LEU A 55 4.50 -3.47 -3.83
CA LEU A 55 3.44 -2.52 -4.05
C LEU A 55 3.95 -1.24 -4.68
N CYS A 56 5.11 -0.76 -4.22
CA CYS A 56 5.71 0.43 -4.81
C CYS A 56 6.00 0.22 -6.29
N GLU A 57 6.47 -0.95 -6.66
CA GLU A 57 6.72 -1.25 -8.06
C GLU A 57 5.45 -1.25 -8.87
N ARG A 58 4.40 -1.85 -8.32
CA ARG A 58 3.13 -1.93 -9.03
C ARG A 58 2.51 -0.56 -9.24
N LEU A 59 2.62 0.30 -8.23
CA LEU A 59 2.07 1.64 -8.29
C LEU A 59 3.02 2.63 -8.93
N ASN A 60 4.25 2.20 -9.24
CA ASN A 60 5.27 3.04 -9.85
C ASN A 60 5.53 4.30 -9.02
N ILE A 61 5.66 4.11 -7.72
CA ILE A 61 5.96 5.20 -6.80
C ILE A 61 7.23 4.87 -6.06
N GLN A 62 7.88 5.92 -5.58
CA GLN A 62 9.09 5.76 -4.79
C GLN A 62 8.72 5.48 -3.34
N LEU A 63 9.51 4.61 -2.72
CA LEU A 63 9.28 4.25 -1.34
C LEU A 63 9.27 5.48 -0.44
N LEU A 64 10.14 6.43 -0.71
CA LEU A 64 10.21 7.64 0.11
C LEU A 64 8.94 8.46 0.06
N SER A 65 8.19 8.35 -1.02
CA SER A 65 6.91 9.05 -1.11
C SER A 65 5.90 8.50 -0.12
N LEU A 66 5.99 7.21 0.19
CA LEU A 66 5.11 6.59 1.16
C LEU A 66 5.57 6.83 2.59
N ILE A 67 6.88 6.87 2.79
CA ILE A 67 7.47 7.01 4.11
C ILE A 67 7.86 8.46 4.34
N HIS A 68 7.04 9.35 3.94
CA HIS A 68 7.33 10.76 4.10
C HIS A 68 7.38 11.12 5.59
N ILE A 69 8.47 11.67 6.00
CA ILE A 69 8.70 12.03 7.40
C ILE A 69 8.73 13.54 7.56
#